data_ae240480fc0321ca5d73729cf0569f97
#
_entry.id   ae240480fc0321ca5d73729cf0569f97
#
_cell.length_a   1.000
_cell.length_b   1.000
_cell.length_c   1.000
_cell.angle_alpha   90.00
_cell.angle_beta   90.00
_cell.angle_gamma   90.00
#
_symmetry.space_group_name_H-M   'P 1'
#
loop_
_entity.id
_entity.type
_entity.pdbx_description
1 polymer ?
#
loop_
_entity_poly.entity_id
_entity_poly.type
_entity_poly.pdbx_seq_one_letter_code
_entity_poly.pdbx_strand_id
1 'polypeptide(L)'
;MKTSLAKNKYPLLSIIILNYNSGEYLKNCLLSLQGSSLSSDNFETIIVDNASTDNSITITKSIPILNTKYLILDTNNGFAYGNNRGVEATNHDSKYLLFLNPDTTVEKNTLEKMVDFFEKNKEVDAATCSITLVSTGTLQPECHRDFPTPLNAFLHFSGISSRQYFMEYLDFTKTQKINACSGAFLMVKREVGNAIGWWNEKYFFYGDDLDFGYKLKQSGFQLWFYPDCKISHFQGISSGIIEKSKHLSKASRSTKIKIAKASTEAMRIFYQENLFSKYPKITQSLVLSGIKLLEIIRVFKAKYL
;
A
#
# COMPACT_ATOMS: atom_id res chain seq x y z
N MET A 1 22.33 -20.88 12.13
CA MET A 1 23.45 -20.29 11.36
C MET A 1 23.02 -18.90 10.94
N LYS A 2 23.59 -17.82 11.50
CA LYS A 2 23.37 -16.47 11.02
C LYS A 2 24.07 -16.36 9.67
N THR A 3 23.33 -16.32 8.58
CA THR A 3 23.86 -15.91 7.28
C THR A 3 24.22 -14.42 7.39
N SER A 4 25.49 -14.12 7.65
CA SER A 4 25.99 -12.76 7.60
C SER A 4 25.89 -12.32 6.13
N LEU A 5 24.87 -11.50 5.83
CA LEU A 5 24.86 -10.77 4.56
C LEU A 5 26.18 -9.97 4.49
N ALA A 6 26.95 -10.16 3.44
CA ALA A 6 28.19 -9.42 3.22
C ALA A 6 27.89 -7.91 3.26
N LYS A 7 28.81 -7.10 3.82
CA LYS A 7 28.70 -5.64 3.77
C LYS A 7 28.69 -5.22 2.29
N ASN A 8 27.50 -4.92 1.80
CA ASN A 8 27.36 -4.34 0.46
C ASN A 8 27.79 -2.87 0.51
N LYS A 9 28.41 -2.40 -0.57
CA LYS A 9 28.79 -0.99 -0.74
C LYS A 9 27.56 -0.06 -0.75
N TYR A 10 26.39 -0.60 -1.07
CA TYR A 10 25.12 0.10 -1.20
C TYR A 10 24.01 -0.63 -0.42
N PRO A 11 22.94 0.06 0.02
CA PRO A 11 21.83 -0.59 0.68
C PRO A 11 21.16 -1.61 -0.24
N LEU A 12 20.85 -2.79 0.31
CA LEU A 12 20.13 -3.85 -0.40
C LEU A 12 18.65 -3.50 -0.61
N LEU A 13 18.09 -2.77 0.36
CA LEU A 13 16.67 -2.41 0.45
C LEU A 13 16.51 -0.90 0.57
N SER A 14 15.65 -0.29 -0.26
CA SER A 14 15.18 1.08 -0.06
C SER A 14 13.73 1.05 0.45
N ILE A 15 13.48 1.65 1.61
CA ILE A 15 12.15 1.76 2.23
C ILE A 15 11.59 3.13 1.92
N ILE A 16 10.45 3.18 1.24
CA ILE A 16 9.74 4.41 0.89
C ILE A 16 8.54 4.55 1.81
N ILE A 17 8.47 5.65 2.55
CA ILE A 17 7.35 5.98 3.44
C ILE A 17 6.74 7.28 2.97
N LEU A 18 5.52 7.21 2.45
CA LEU A 18 4.76 8.39 2.05
C LEU A 18 4.01 8.95 3.27
N ASN A 19 4.41 10.12 3.73
CA ASN A 19 3.79 10.82 4.85
C ASN A 19 2.77 11.86 4.38
N TYR A 20 1.61 11.89 5.03
CA TYR A 20 0.66 12.99 4.96
C TYR A 20 -0.09 13.12 6.29
N ASN A 21 0.30 14.11 7.10
CA ASN A 21 -0.30 14.41 8.40
C ASN A 21 -0.40 13.20 9.35
N SER A 22 0.70 12.41 9.45
CA SER A 22 0.70 11.17 10.22
C SER A 22 1.22 11.32 11.67
N GLY A 23 1.76 12.49 12.04
CA GLY A 23 2.15 12.83 13.41
C GLY A 23 3.04 11.77 14.07
N GLU A 24 2.66 11.34 15.29
CA GLU A 24 3.39 10.34 16.07
C GLU A 24 3.40 8.94 15.42
N TYR A 25 2.47 8.63 14.50
CA TYR A 25 2.47 7.34 13.80
C TYR A 25 3.72 7.17 12.95
N LEU A 26 4.10 8.19 12.17
CA LEU A 26 5.34 8.18 11.39
C LEU A 26 6.55 7.95 12.32
N LYS A 27 6.60 8.60 13.48
CA LYS A 27 7.65 8.39 14.47
C LYS A 27 7.72 6.92 14.93
N ASN A 28 6.58 6.33 15.30
CA ASN A 28 6.52 4.95 15.77
C ASN A 28 6.91 3.96 14.66
N CYS A 29 6.52 4.22 13.41
CA CYS A 29 6.95 3.46 12.26
C CYS A 29 8.50 3.46 12.15
N LEU A 30 9.12 4.63 12.18
CA LEU A 30 10.57 4.78 12.07
C LEU A 30 11.31 4.13 13.23
N LEU A 31 10.83 4.24 14.47
CA LEU A 31 11.41 3.56 15.63
C LEU A 31 11.32 2.04 15.49
N SER A 32 10.25 1.51 14.90
CA SER A 32 10.12 0.07 14.63
C SER A 32 11.13 -0.42 13.59
N LEU A 33 11.43 0.38 12.56
CA LEU A 33 12.48 0.08 11.58
C LEU A 33 13.87 0.11 12.23
N GLN A 34 14.14 1.08 13.09
CA GLN A 34 15.40 1.16 13.84
C GLN A 34 15.62 -0.07 14.76
N GLY A 35 14.53 -0.63 15.28
CA GLY A 35 14.55 -1.87 16.09
C GLY A 35 14.65 -3.16 15.26
N SER A 36 14.73 -3.09 13.92
CA SER A 36 14.82 -4.27 13.05
C SER A 36 16.08 -5.09 13.28
N SER A 37 15.98 -6.42 13.08
CA SER A 37 17.12 -7.32 13.06
C SER A 37 17.98 -7.19 11.78
N LEU A 38 17.41 -6.65 10.71
CA LEU A 38 18.17 -6.30 9.51
C LEU A 38 19.12 -5.15 9.83
N SER A 39 20.41 -5.32 9.56
CA SER A 39 21.40 -4.26 9.80
C SER A 39 21.04 -2.97 9.07
N SER A 40 21.19 -1.82 9.73
CA SER A 40 20.99 -0.49 9.13
C SER A 40 21.88 -0.21 7.91
N ASP A 41 23.02 -0.91 7.78
CA ASP A 41 23.87 -0.81 6.59
C ASP A 41 23.23 -1.43 5.35
N ASN A 42 22.22 -2.30 5.52
CA ASN A 42 21.56 -3.01 4.43
C ASN A 42 20.28 -2.32 3.94
N PHE A 43 19.84 -1.23 4.58
CA PHE A 43 18.68 -0.48 4.08
C PHE A 43 18.85 1.04 4.26
N GLU A 44 18.16 1.78 3.41
CA GLU A 44 17.92 3.21 3.55
C GLU A 44 16.41 3.46 3.71
N THR A 45 16.05 4.60 4.28
CA THR A 45 14.66 5.04 4.40
C THR A 45 14.46 6.38 3.70
N ILE A 46 13.49 6.46 2.79
CA ILE A 46 13.09 7.68 2.10
C ILE A 46 11.73 8.09 2.65
N ILE A 47 11.69 9.18 3.39
CA ILE A 47 10.43 9.79 3.84
C ILE A 47 10.02 10.82 2.82
N VAL A 48 8.92 10.56 2.12
CA VAL A 48 8.32 11.51 1.19
C VAL A 48 7.18 12.21 1.92
N ASP A 49 7.32 13.48 2.19
CA ASP A 49 6.26 14.29 2.78
C ASP A 49 5.37 14.91 1.70
N ASN A 50 4.13 14.50 1.66
CA ASN A 50 3.16 14.89 0.64
C ASN A 50 2.43 16.20 1.00
N ALA A 51 3.20 17.25 1.32
CA ALA A 51 2.73 18.56 1.78
C ALA A 51 1.92 18.49 3.10
N SER A 52 2.48 17.86 4.13
CA SER A 52 1.87 17.84 5.46
C SER A 52 1.81 19.23 6.10
N THR A 53 0.77 19.46 6.88
CA THR A 53 0.55 20.71 7.65
C THR A 53 0.70 20.50 9.15
N ASP A 54 0.95 19.26 9.58
CA ASP A 54 1.20 18.90 10.98
C ASP A 54 2.71 18.93 11.31
N ASN A 55 3.06 18.48 12.51
CA ASN A 55 4.44 18.46 13.00
C ASN A 55 5.16 17.12 12.75
N SER A 56 4.61 16.21 11.92
CA SER A 56 5.17 14.86 11.69
C SER A 56 6.63 14.88 11.26
N ILE A 57 7.00 15.77 10.34
CA ILE A 57 8.38 15.89 9.87
C ILE A 57 9.30 16.48 10.94
N THR A 58 8.84 17.48 11.69
CA THR A 58 9.62 18.08 12.78
C THR A 58 9.91 17.06 13.87
N ILE A 59 8.92 16.27 14.26
CA ILE A 59 9.07 15.21 15.26
C ILE A 59 10.11 14.17 14.78
N THR A 60 10.03 13.73 13.52
CA THR A 60 10.92 12.66 13.03
C THR A 60 12.34 13.15 12.82
N LYS A 61 12.57 14.39 12.40
CA LYS A 61 13.91 14.99 12.28
C LYS A 61 14.64 15.12 13.62
N SER A 62 13.91 15.15 14.74
CA SER A 62 14.52 15.17 16.08
C SER A 62 15.01 13.81 16.55
N ILE A 63 14.73 12.73 15.82
CA ILE A 63 15.12 11.35 16.17
C ILE A 63 16.36 10.98 15.34
N PRO A 64 17.44 10.47 15.95
CA PRO A 64 18.63 10.04 15.22
C PRO A 64 18.37 8.69 14.51
N ILE A 65 17.69 8.74 13.37
CA ILE A 65 17.43 7.54 12.55
C ILE A 65 18.49 7.49 11.46
N LEU A 66 19.22 6.39 11.43
CA LEU A 66 20.31 6.16 10.46
C LEU A 66 19.77 5.99 9.04
N ASN A 67 20.56 6.44 8.06
CA ASN A 67 20.29 6.25 6.62
C ASN A 67 18.91 6.76 6.17
N THR A 68 18.44 7.87 6.74
CA THR A 68 17.14 8.46 6.40
C THR A 68 17.28 9.72 5.57
N LYS A 69 16.56 9.78 4.47
CA LYS A 69 16.43 10.96 3.59
C LYS A 69 15.00 11.49 3.66
N TYR A 70 14.86 12.81 3.55
CA TYR A 70 13.57 13.50 3.52
C TYR A 70 13.37 14.19 2.17
N LEU A 71 12.29 13.91 1.50
CA LEU A 71 11.82 14.58 0.30
C LEU A 71 10.50 15.29 0.64
N ILE A 72 10.52 16.62 0.63
CA ILE A 72 9.34 17.43 0.94
C ILE A 72 8.72 17.90 -0.37
N LEU A 73 7.46 17.55 -0.61
CA LEU A 73 6.71 17.98 -1.78
C LEU A 73 5.90 19.24 -1.47
N ASP A 74 5.74 20.12 -2.46
CA ASP A 74 5.00 21.36 -2.30
C ASP A 74 3.47 21.16 -2.27
N THR A 75 3.00 20.07 -2.87
CA THR A 75 1.56 19.76 -3.01
C THR A 75 1.28 18.28 -2.82
N ASN A 76 0.10 17.95 -2.25
CA ASN A 76 -0.40 16.59 -2.17
C ASN A 76 -1.03 16.17 -3.50
N ASN A 77 -0.28 15.43 -4.31
CA ASN A 77 -0.72 14.87 -5.59
C ASN A 77 -1.16 13.40 -5.52
N GLY A 78 -1.35 12.86 -4.31
CA GLY A 78 -1.86 11.51 -4.07
C GLY A 78 -0.78 10.47 -3.79
N PHE A 79 -1.26 9.24 -3.56
CA PHE A 79 -0.42 8.12 -3.11
C PHE A 79 0.58 7.68 -4.19
N ALA A 80 0.10 7.44 -5.40
CA ALA A 80 0.92 6.97 -6.51
C ALA A 80 2.04 7.95 -6.86
N TYR A 81 1.70 9.24 -6.99
CA TYR A 81 2.67 10.30 -7.29
C TYR A 81 3.77 10.38 -6.22
N GLY A 82 3.39 10.47 -4.94
CA GLY A 82 4.36 10.59 -3.86
C GLY A 82 5.30 9.38 -3.77
N ASN A 83 4.78 8.15 -3.94
CA ASN A 83 5.62 6.95 -3.95
C ASN A 83 6.58 6.91 -5.15
N ASN A 84 6.17 7.36 -6.34
CA ASN A 84 7.06 7.47 -7.49
C ASN A 84 8.20 8.47 -7.25
N ARG A 85 7.92 9.63 -6.64
CA ARG A 85 8.99 10.57 -6.20
C ARG A 85 9.93 9.91 -5.20
N GLY A 86 9.37 9.07 -4.31
CA GLY A 86 10.17 8.25 -3.39
C GLY A 86 11.10 7.28 -4.15
N VAL A 87 10.60 6.59 -5.17
CA VAL A 87 11.41 5.68 -6.02
C VAL A 87 12.58 6.42 -6.65
N GLU A 88 12.35 7.61 -7.20
CA GLU A 88 13.39 8.44 -7.82
C GLU A 88 14.48 8.89 -6.82
N ALA A 89 14.14 9.06 -5.54
CA ALA A 89 15.06 9.46 -4.49
C ALA A 89 15.87 8.31 -3.89
N THR A 90 15.53 7.04 -4.21
CA THR A 90 16.24 5.86 -3.70
C THR A 90 17.62 5.68 -4.33
N ASN A 91 18.48 4.94 -3.64
CA ASN A 91 19.74 4.48 -4.23
C ASN A 91 19.44 3.53 -5.41
N HIS A 92 19.97 3.84 -6.59
CA HIS A 92 19.72 3.07 -7.82
C HIS A 92 20.27 1.64 -7.77
N ASP A 93 21.24 1.36 -6.89
CA ASP A 93 21.82 0.02 -6.71
C ASP A 93 21.02 -0.85 -5.71
N SER A 94 20.01 -0.30 -5.03
CA SER A 94 19.15 -1.10 -4.16
C SER A 94 18.38 -2.12 -4.98
N LYS A 95 18.47 -3.38 -4.57
CA LYS A 95 17.85 -4.51 -5.27
C LYS A 95 16.34 -4.58 -5.05
N TYR A 96 15.91 -4.19 -3.85
CA TYR A 96 14.51 -4.24 -3.42
C TYR A 96 14.01 -2.86 -3.00
N LEU A 97 12.74 -2.58 -3.30
CA LEU A 97 12.02 -1.43 -2.77
C LEU A 97 10.86 -1.92 -1.92
N LEU A 98 10.70 -1.32 -0.74
CA LEU A 98 9.56 -1.54 0.14
C LEU A 98 8.75 -0.25 0.22
N PHE A 99 7.50 -0.31 -0.20
CA PHE A 99 6.49 0.71 0.09
C PHE A 99 5.87 0.40 1.44
N LEU A 100 5.91 1.36 2.36
CA LEU A 100 5.46 1.17 3.75
C LEU A 100 4.61 2.37 4.19
N ASN A 101 3.41 2.12 4.71
CA ASN A 101 2.59 3.19 5.24
C ASN A 101 3.16 3.76 6.54
N PRO A 102 3.03 5.09 6.79
CA PRO A 102 3.55 5.75 7.97
C PRO A 102 2.83 5.35 9.27
N ASP A 103 1.62 4.80 9.19
CA ASP A 103 0.81 4.33 10.32
C ASP A 103 0.92 2.81 10.55
N THR A 104 2.12 2.26 10.30
CA THR A 104 2.46 0.86 10.54
C THR A 104 3.53 0.72 11.62
N THR A 105 3.57 -0.45 12.25
CA THR A 105 4.66 -0.87 13.13
C THR A 105 5.18 -2.23 12.66
N VAL A 106 6.46 -2.28 12.33
CA VAL A 106 7.12 -3.47 11.76
C VAL A 106 7.68 -4.34 12.88
N GLU A 107 7.34 -5.65 12.90
CA GLU A 107 7.94 -6.56 13.87
C GLU A 107 9.46 -6.73 13.61
N LYS A 108 10.22 -6.94 14.68
CA LYS A 108 11.69 -6.94 14.68
C LYS A 108 12.34 -7.73 13.54
N ASN A 109 11.83 -8.92 13.24
CA ASN A 109 12.46 -9.83 12.26
C ASN A 109 11.82 -9.73 10.85
N THR A 110 10.84 -8.86 10.64
CA THR A 110 10.07 -8.79 9.39
C THR A 110 10.92 -8.43 8.18
N LEU A 111 11.75 -7.39 8.28
CA LEU A 111 12.59 -6.98 7.15
C LEU A 111 13.61 -8.04 6.77
N GLU A 112 14.30 -8.62 7.76
CA GLU A 112 15.30 -9.68 7.53
C GLU A 112 14.64 -10.90 6.88
N LYS A 113 13.52 -11.39 7.43
CA LYS A 113 12.79 -12.53 6.87
C LYS A 113 12.28 -12.27 5.45
N MET A 114 11.79 -11.05 5.16
CA MET A 114 11.29 -10.72 3.84
C MET A 114 12.44 -10.66 2.82
N VAL A 115 13.57 -10.06 3.15
CA VAL A 115 14.77 -10.07 2.31
C VAL A 115 15.23 -11.51 2.07
N ASP A 116 15.33 -12.31 3.11
CA ASP A 116 15.67 -13.73 3.03
C ASP A 116 14.72 -14.53 2.13
N PHE A 117 13.42 -14.22 2.18
CA PHE A 117 12.40 -14.83 1.32
C PHE A 117 12.68 -14.56 -0.15
N PHE A 118 12.99 -13.31 -0.52
CA PHE A 118 13.35 -12.95 -1.89
C PHE A 118 14.69 -13.57 -2.35
N GLU A 119 15.68 -13.63 -1.45
CA GLU A 119 17.01 -14.19 -1.80
C GLU A 119 16.96 -15.70 -2.03
N LYS A 120 16.12 -16.42 -1.25
CA LYS A 120 15.97 -17.88 -1.33
C LYS A 120 15.03 -18.33 -2.44
N ASN A 121 14.09 -17.49 -2.88
CA ASN A 121 13.05 -17.83 -3.85
C ASN A 121 13.10 -16.85 -5.03
N LYS A 122 13.80 -17.23 -6.09
CA LYS A 122 14.06 -16.33 -7.23
C LYS A 122 12.80 -16.00 -8.05
N GLU A 123 11.76 -16.83 -7.93
CA GLU A 123 10.43 -16.64 -8.54
C GLU A 123 9.59 -15.57 -7.84
N VAL A 124 9.99 -15.08 -6.67
CA VAL A 124 9.29 -14.00 -5.96
C VAL A 124 9.66 -12.67 -6.59
N ASP A 125 8.71 -12.02 -7.23
CA ASP A 125 8.88 -10.72 -7.90
C ASP A 125 8.43 -9.56 -7.02
N ALA A 126 7.33 -9.76 -6.30
CA ALA A 126 6.78 -8.87 -5.30
C ALA A 126 6.19 -9.69 -4.15
N ALA A 127 6.16 -9.13 -2.95
CA ALA A 127 5.56 -9.78 -1.79
C ALA A 127 4.97 -8.78 -0.79
N THR A 128 3.93 -9.23 -0.11
CA THR A 128 3.38 -8.60 1.09
C THR A 128 3.45 -9.55 2.28
N CYS A 129 3.08 -9.07 3.45
CA CYS A 129 3.14 -9.81 4.71
C CYS A 129 1.77 -9.90 5.39
N SER A 130 1.72 -10.58 6.54
CA SER A 130 0.57 -10.54 7.43
C SER A 130 0.42 -9.16 8.05
N ILE A 131 -0.67 -8.46 7.74
CA ILE A 131 -0.98 -7.11 8.24
C ILE A 131 -2.10 -7.23 9.27
N THR A 132 -1.81 -6.96 10.53
CA THR A 132 -2.80 -7.00 11.61
C THR A 132 -3.35 -5.60 11.86
N LEU A 133 -4.67 -5.45 11.81
CA LEU A 133 -5.34 -4.21 12.19
C LEU A 133 -5.26 -4.01 13.70
N VAL A 134 -4.70 -2.89 14.16
CA VAL A 134 -4.61 -2.56 15.59
C VAL A 134 -6.01 -2.41 16.21
N SER A 135 -6.97 -1.89 15.46
CA SER A 135 -8.35 -1.66 15.92
C SER A 135 -9.15 -2.92 16.24
N THR A 136 -8.82 -4.06 15.62
CA THR A 136 -9.57 -5.32 15.74
C THR A 136 -8.73 -6.52 16.16
N GLY A 137 -7.41 -6.42 16.06
CA GLY A 137 -6.49 -7.56 16.27
C GLY A 137 -6.58 -8.64 15.19
N THR A 138 -7.28 -8.38 14.08
CA THR A 138 -7.49 -9.35 13.00
C THR A 138 -6.63 -9.04 11.79
N LEU A 139 -6.43 -10.04 10.92
CA LEU A 139 -5.78 -9.86 9.63
C LEU A 139 -6.57 -8.83 8.80
N GLN A 140 -5.85 -7.88 8.20
CA GLN A 140 -6.44 -6.87 7.32
C GLN A 140 -6.90 -7.53 6.01
N PRO A 141 -8.19 -7.49 5.64
CA PRO A 141 -8.67 -8.15 4.42
C PRO A 141 -7.98 -7.64 3.15
N GLU A 142 -7.61 -6.37 3.11
CA GLU A 142 -6.99 -5.75 1.95
C GLU A 142 -5.52 -6.19 1.73
N CYS A 143 -4.90 -6.94 2.65
CA CYS A 143 -3.57 -7.49 2.41
C CYS A 143 -3.54 -8.65 1.41
N HIS A 144 -4.72 -9.11 0.98
CA HIS A 144 -4.91 -10.16 -0.03
C HIS A 144 -6.22 -9.92 -0.78
N ARG A 145 -6.15 -9.54 -2.05
CA ARG A 145 -7.34 -9.23 -2.85
C ARG A 145 -7.28 -9.84 -4.23
N ASP A 146 -8.47 -10.16 -4.77
CA ASP A 146 -8.67 -10.42 -6.19
C ASP A 146 -9.05 -9.12 -6.91
N PHE A 147 -8.95 -9.15 -8.23
CA PHE A 147 -9.36 -8.01 -9.04
C PHE A 147 -10.88 -7.85 -9.02
N PRO A 148 -11.38 -6.61 -9.02
CA PRO A 148 -12.81 -6.32 -9.02
C PRO A 148 -13.41 -6.56 -10.40
N THR A 149 -13.54 -7.85 -10.83
CA THR A 149 -14.36 -8.16 -12.00
C THR A 149 -15.79 -7.65 -11.79
N PRO A 150 -16.61 -7.42 -12.84
CA PRO A 150 -17.98 -6.95 -12.66
C PRO A 150 -18.80 -7.80 -11.69
N LEU A 151 -18.64 -9.13 -11.73
CA LEU A 151 -19.33 -10.04 -10.82
C LEU A 151 -18.82 -9.94 -9.38
N ASN A 152 -17.49 -10.00 -9.18
CA ASN A 152 -16.88 -9.89 -7.83
C ASN A 152 -17.24 -8.58 -7.16
N ALA A 153 -17.16 -7.49 -7.91
CA ALA A 153 -17.52 -6.16 -7.41
C ALA A 153 -19.00 -6.06 -7.08
N PHE A 154 -19.89 -6.58 -7.94
CA PHE A 154 -21.32 -6.61 -7.66
C PHE A 154 -21.63 -7.38 -6.37
N LEU A 155 -21.11 -8.59 -6.22
CA LEU A 155 -21.33 -9.42 -5.02
C LEU A 155 -20.80 -8.73 -3.74
N HIS A 156 -19.61 -8.11 -3.81
CA HIS A 156 -19.01 -7.41 -2.68
C HIS A 156 -19.79 -6.15 -2.30
N PHE A 157 -20.05 -5.24 -3.24
CA PHE A 157 -20.68 -3.95 -2.95
C PHE A 157 -22.19 -4.04 -2.68
N SER A 158 -22.85 -5.12 -3.12
CA SER A 158 -24.23 -5.43 -2.72
C SER A 158 -24.32 -6.10 -1.35
N GLY A 159 -23.21 -6.46 -0.73
CA GLY A 159 -23.17 -7.16 0.57
C GLY A 159 -23.54 -8.64 0.51
N ILE A 160 -23.65 -9.23 -0.70
CA ILE A 160 -23.99 -10.64 -0.87
C ILE A 160 -22.82 -11.55 -0.47
N SER A 161 -21.60 -11.25 -0.96
CA SER A 161 -20.39 -12.03 -0.65
C SER A 161 -19.12 -11.23 -0.94
N SER A 162 -18.18 -11.25 0.00
CA SER A 162 -16.82 -10.71 -0.17
C SER A 162 -15.78 -11.80 -0.40
N ARG A 163 -16.19 -13.09 -0.34
CA ARG A 163 -15.28 -14.24 -0.33
C ARG A 163 -14.30 -14.25 -1.50
N GLN A 164 -14.79 -14.02 -2.73
CA GLN A 164 -13.94 -13.96 -3.91
C GLN A 164 -13.09 -12.67 -3.93
N TYR A 165 -13.69 -11.55 -3.57
CA TYR A 165 -13.03 -10.24 -3.59
C TYR A 165 -11.83 -10.18 -2.65
N PHE A 166 -11.92 -10.78 -1.45
CA PHE A 166 -10.81 -10.86 -0.49
C PHE A 166 -10.10 -12.22 -0.49
N MET A 167 -10.31 -13.06 -1.50
CA MET A 167 -9.66 -14.37 -1.62
C MET A 167 -9.79 -15.25 -0.34
N GLU A 168 -10.90 -15.12 0.40
CA GLU A 168 -11.13 -15.80 1.69
C GLU A 168 -11.17 -17.33 1.60
N TYR A 169 -11.07 -17.88 0.39
CA TYR A 169 -10.93 -19.32 0.13
C TYR A 169 -9.48 -19.80 0.29
N LEU A 170 -8.51 -18.89 0.47
CA LEU A 170 -7.10 -19.22 0.68
C LEU A 170 -6.80 -19.42 2.18
N ASP A 171 -5.75 -20.21 2.45
CA ASP A 171 -5.24 -20.42 3.82
C ASP A 171 -4.10 -19.41 4.12
N PHE A 172 -4.45 -18.31 4.78
CA PHE A 172 -3.50 -17.23 5.09
C PHE A 172 -2.50 -17.58 6.21
N THR A 173 -2.42 -18.82 6.63
CA THR A 173 -1.31 -19.32 7.44
C THR A 173 -0.13 -19.81 6.58
N LYS A 174 -0.31 -19.87 5.24
CA LYS A 174 0.67 -20.40 4.29
C LYS A 174 1.16 -19.32 3.31
N THR A 175 2.40 -19.48 2.88
CA THR A 175 2.96 -18.72 1.76
C THR A 175 2.26 -19.09 0.47
N GLN A 176 1.76 -18.09 -0.26
CA GLN A 176 0.98 -18.33 -1.47
C GLN A 176 0.92 -17.13 -2.41
N LYS A 177 0.57 -17.38 -3.66
CA LYS A 177 0.36 -16.33 -4.66
C LYS A 177 -0.98 -15.64 -4.45
N ILE A 178 -0.97 -14.32 -4.60
CA ILE A 178 -2.18 -13.48 -4.55
C ILE A 178 -2.23 -12.55 -5.76
N ASN A 179 -3.38 -11.95 -6.02
CA ASN A 179 -3.55 -11.07 -7.19
C ASN A 179 -3.22 -9.60 -6.89
N ALA A 180 -3.59 -9.10 -5.72
CA ALA A 180 -3.29 -7.74 -5.28
C ALA A 180 -3.23 -7.68 -3.75
N CYS A 181 -2.54 -6.67 -3.22
CA CYS A 181 -2.45 -6.41 -1.78
C CYS A 181 -2.55 -4.90 -1.50
N SER A 182 -2.72 -4.54 -0.24
CA SER A 182 -2.64 -3.15 0.22
C SER A 182 -1.22 -2.59 0.07
N GLY A 183 -1.09 -1.33 -0.32
CA GLY A 183 0.16 -0.59 -0.32
C GLY A 183 0.73 -0.33 1.09
N ALA A 184 0.09 -0.81 2.16
CA ALA A 184 0.58 -0.64 3.53
C ALA A 184 1.93 -1.35 3.78
N PHE A 185 2.19 -2.48 3.10
CA PHE A 185 3.48 -3.16 3.02
C PHE A 185 3.56 -3.90 1.70
N LEU A 186 4.38 -3.41 0.78
CA LEU A 186 4.62 -4.06 -0.52
C LEU A 186 6.11 -3.98 -0.85
N MET A 187 6.81 -5.12 -0.83
CA MET A 187 8.20 -5.23 -1.30
C MET A 187 8.23 -5.73 -2.73
N VAL A 188 9.08 -5.12 -3.56
CA VAL A 188 9.17 -5.38 -5.01
C VAL A 188 10.65 -5.42 -5.43
N LYS A 189 11.04 -6.32 -6.31
CA LYS A 189 12.33 -6.22 -7.01
C LYS A 189 12.37 -4.94 -7.84
N ARG A 190 13.47 -4.20 -7.78
CA ARG A 190 13.64 -2.96 -8.57
C ARG A 190 13.43 -3.19 -10.06
N GLU A 191 14.01 -4.25 -10.61
CA GLU A 191 13.89 -4.60 -12.02
C GLU A 191 12.42 -4.82 -12.43
N VAL A 192 11.63 -5.45 -11.57
CA VAL A 192 10.18 -5.68 -11.78
C VAL A 192 9.41 -4.36 -11.75
N GLY A 193 9.66 -3.52 -10.75
CA GLY A 193 9.03 -2.20 -10.67
C GLY A 193 9.34 -1.34 -11.89
N ASN A 194 10.60 -1.34 -12.35
CA ASN A 194 11.01 -0.63 -13.58
C ASN A 194 10.29 -1.18 -14.82
N ALA A 195 10.14 -2.49 -14.92
CA ALA A 195 9.46 -3.13 -16.06
C ALA A 195 7.98 -2.79 -16.15
N ILE A 196 7.28 -2.63 -15.01
CA ILE A 196 5.86 -2.28 -14.99
C ILE A 196 5.59 -0.76 -14.91
N GLY A 197 6.64 0.06 -14.77
CA GLY A 197 6.53 1.53 -14.68
C GLY A 197 5.99 2.03 -13.34
N TRP A 198 6.25 1.31 -12.24
CA TRP A 198 5.89 1.65 -10.87
C TRP A 198 4.39 1.97 -10.70
N TRP A 199 4.04 3.00 -9.91
CA TRP A 199 2.67 3.38 -9.60
C TRP A 199 2.04 4.21 -10.73
N ASN A 200 0.76 3.99 -11.02
CA ASN A 200 0.02 4.77 -12.01
C ASN A 200 -0.51 6.06 -11.38
N GLU A 201 0.06 7.21 -11.74
CA GLU A 201 -0.23 8.52 -11.14
C GLU A 201 -1.63 9.08 -11.47
N LYS A 202 -2.42 8.39 -12.31
CA LYS A 202 -3.83 8.73 -12.51
C LYS A 202 -4.67 8.48 -11.25
N TYR A 203 -4.20 7.60 -10.35
CA TYR A 203 -4.85 7.34 -9.08
C TYR A 203 -4.40 8.36 -8.03
N PHE A 204 -5.34 9.18 -7.56
CA PHE A 204 -5.06 10.09 -6.46
C PHE A 204 -5.05 9.35 -5.11
N PHE A 205 -6.05 8.47 -4.91
CA PHE A 205 -6.21 7.73 -3.65
C PHE A 205 -7.11 6.50 -3.86
N TYR A 206 -6.69 5.34 -3.39
CA TYR A 206 -7.27 4.01 -3.64
C TYR A 206 -7.14 3.51 -5.09
N GLY A 207 -7.14 2.20 -5.25
CA GLY A 207 -7.13 1.51 -6.52
C GLY A 207 -5.76 1.42 -7.20
N ASP A 208 -4.83 2.25 -6.78
CA ASP A 208 -3.42 2.24 -7.16
C ASP A 208 -2.74 0.90 -6.85
N ASP A 209 -3.04 0.31 -5.70
CA ASP A 209 -2.56 -1.00 -5.27
C ASP A 209 -3.18 -2.16 -6.09
N LEU A 210 -4.45 -2.07 -6.46
CA LEU A 210 -5.09 -3.01 -7.37
C LEU A 210 -4.48 -2.92 -8.78
N ASP A 211 -4.26 -1.71 -9.27
CA ASP A 211 -3.63 -1.47 -10.57
C ASP A 211 -2.18 -2.01 -10.59
N PHE A 212 -1.42 -1.79 -9.52
CA PHE A 212 -0.07 -2.31 -9.38
C PHE A 212 -0.06 -3.85 -9.47
N GLY A 213 -0.92 -4.54 -8.71
CA GLY A 213 -1.08 -5.99 -8.78
C GLY A 213 -1.52 -6.47 -10.17
N TYR A 214 -2.40 -5.71 -10.84
CA TYR A 214 -2.84 -6.04 -12.18
C TYR A 214 -1.71 -5.91 -13.20
N LYS A 215 -0.90 -4.85 -13.14
CA LYS A 215 0.28 -4.66 -13.99
C LYS A 215 1.31 -5.77 -13.79
N LEU A 216 1.59 -6.17 -12.54
CA LEU A 216 2.43 -7.34 -12.26
C LEU A 216 1.93 -8.57 -13.01
N LYS A 217 0.65 -8.92 -12.83
CA LYS A 217 0.04 -10.10 -13.47
C LYS A 217 0.06 -10.03 -15.00
N GLN A 218 -0.24 -8.87 -15.60
CA GLN A 218 -0.21 -8.70 -17.06
C GLN A 218 1.20 -8.84 -17.64
N SER A 219 2.21 -8.48 -16.86
CA SER A 219 3.62 -8.60 -17.24
C SER A 219 4.25 -9.95 -16.90
N GLY A 220 3.45 -10.91 -16.40
CA GLY A 220 3.91 -12.27 -16.06
C GLY A 220 4.60 -12.41 -14.70
N PHE A 221 4.68 -11.33 -13.93
CA PHE A 221 5.27 -11.34 -12.59
C PHE A 221 4.32 -11.86 -11.52
N GLN A 222 4.89 -12.35 -10.39
CA GLN A 222 4.16 -12.98 -9.31
C GLN A 222 4.19 -12.14 -8.03
N LEU A 223 3.01 -11.89 -7.46
CA LEU A 223 2.85 -11.30 -6.13
C LEU A 223 2.56 -12.40 -5.10
N TRP A 224 3.29 -12.39 -3.98
CA TRP A 224 3.19 -13.39 -2.94
C TRP A 224 2.71 -12.81 -1.61
N PHE A 225 1.94 -13.58 -0.89
CA PHE A 225 1.65 -13.38 0.53
C PHE A 225 2.58 -14.26 1.37
N TYR A 226 3.34 -13.64 2.30
CA TYR A 226 4.30 -14.33 3.16
C TYR A 226 3.95 -14.11 4.64
N PRO A 227 3.26 -15.07 5.31
CA PRO A 227 2.69 -14.90 6.64
C PRO A 227 3.72 -14.85 7.78
N ASP A 228 4.96 -15.34 7.56
CA ASP A 228 6.02 -15.33 8.58
C ASP A 228 6.57 -13.92 8.85
N CYS A 229 6.28 -12.97 7.98
CA CYS A 229 6.49 -11.55 8.18
C CYS A 229 5.22 -10.88 8.67
N LYS A 230 5.34 -9.97 9.65
CA LYS A 230 4.18 -9.35 10.29
C LYS A 230 4.39 -7.87 10.53
N ILE A 231 3.32 -7.10 10.32
CA ILE A 231 3.22 -5.70 10.73
C ILE A 231 1.87 -5.46 11.41
N SER A 232 1.83 -4.44 12.27
CA SER A 232 0.58 -3.86 12.78
C SER A 232 0.26 -2.59 12.01
N HIS A 233 -1.03 -2.34 11.71
CA HIS A 233 -1.48 -1.19 10.92
C HIS A 233 -2.64 -0.49 11.62
N PHE A 234 -2.52 0.82 11.83
CA PHE A 234 -3.56 1.62 12.48
C PHE A 234 -4.70 1.97 11.53
N GLN A 235 -4.48 1.92 10.25
CA GLN A 235 -5.40 2.11 9.12
C GLN A 235 -6.37 3.31 9.23
N GLY A 236 -6.32 4.19 8.24
CA GLY A 236 -7.30 5.26 8.07
C GLY A 236 -7.02 6.55 8.85
N ILE A 237 -5.84 6.70 9.43
CA ILE A 237 -5.45 7.91 10.18
C ILE A 237 -5.55 9.17 9.30
N SER A 238 -4.98 9.14 8.11
CA SER A 238 -4.98 10.28 7.18
C SER A 238 -6.30 10.48 6.43
N SER A 239 -7.11 9.43 6.24
CA SER A 239 -8.32 9.47 5.41
C SER A 239 -9.61 9.79 6.18
N GLY A 240 -9.73 9.31 7.41
CA GLY A 240 -10.92 9.49 8.24
C GLY A 240 -12.21 8.87 7.72
N ILE A 241 -12.12 7.98 6.72
CA ILE A 241 -13.30 7.35 6.11
C ILE A 241 -13.67 6.05 6.79
N ILE A 242 -12.70 5.37 7.38
CA ILE A 242 -12.94 4.07 8.01
C ILE A 242 -13.73 4.29 9.29
N GLU A 243 -14.94 3.71 9.35
CA GLU A 243 -15.89 3.92 10.44
C GLU A 243 -15.31 3.53 11.81
N LYS A 244 -14.47 2.51 11.86
CA LYS A 244 -13.79 2.03 13.07
C LYS A 244 -12.68 2.97 13.58
N SER A 245 -12.16 3.87 12.73
CA SER A 245 -11.15 4.88 13.10
C SER A 245 -11.67 6.32 13.08
N LYS A 246 -12.97 6.53 12.92
CA LYS A 246 -13.62 7.88 12.91
C LYS A 246 -13.24 8.72 14.13
N HIS A 247 -13.13 8.11 15.31
CA HIS A 247 -12.76 8.79 16.56
C HIS A 247 -11.27 9.18 16.60
N LEU A 248 -10.43 8.58 15.76
CA LEU A 248 -8.98 8.86 15.66
C LEU A 248 -8.67 9.87 14.54
N SER A 249 -9.58 10.06 13.59
CA SER A 249 -9.37 10.92 12.44
C SER A 249 -9.95 12.32 12.62
N LYS A 250 -9.11 13.32 12.36
CA LYS A 250 -9.46 14.75 12.32
C LYS A 250 -9.84 15.25 10.91
N ALA A 251 -10.13 14.34 9.95
CA ALA A 251 -10.40 14.72 8.57
C ALA A 251 -11.65 15.63 8.46
N SER A 252 -11.49 16.77 7.80
CA SER A 252 -12.57 17.70 7.54
C SER A 252 -13.66 17.08 6.64
N ARG A 253 -14.88 17.64 6.69
CA ARG A 253 -15.98 17.24 5.80
C ARG A 253 -15.59 17.34 4.32
N SER A 254 -14.87 18.40 3.94
CA SER A 254 -14.37 18.58 2.57
C SER A 254 -13.40 17.47 2.17
N THR A 255 -12.49 17.07 3.07
CA THR A 255 -11.58 15.94 2.87
C THR A 255 -12.34 14.63 2.68
N LYS A 256 -13.35 14.33 3.51
CA LYS A 256 -14.18 13.13 3.38
C LYS A 256 -14.89 13.06 2.02
N ILE A 257 -15.46 14.18 1.55
CA ILE A 257 -16.10 14.27 0.23
C ILE A 257 -15.07 14.07 -0.90
N LYS A 258 -13.89 14.71 -0.81
CA LYS A 258 -12.82 14.54 -1.79
C LYS A 258 -12.40 13.07 -1.91
N ILE A 259 -12.21 12.39 -0.79
CA ILE A 259 -11.81 10.98 -0.77
C ILE A 259 -12.94 10.07 -1.27
N ALA A 260 -14.22 10.34 -0.92
CA ALA A 260 -15.35 9.59 -1.44
C ALA A 260 -15.41 9.63 -2.99
N LYS A 261 -15.20 10.80 -3.59
CA LYS A 261 -15.12 10.95 -5.04
C LYS A 261 -13.88 10.25 -5.62
N ALA A 262 -12.71 10.44 -5.01
CA ALA A 262 -11.47 9.81 -5.46
C ALA A 262 -11.57 8.28 -5.48
N SER A 263 -12.24 7.68 -4.49
CA SER A 263 -12.43 6.23 -4.42
C SER A 263 -13.30 5.66 -5.54
N THR A 264 -14.28 6.41 -6.04
CA THR A 264 -15.13 5.99 -7.17
C THR A 264 -14.50 6.32 -8.51
N GLU A 265 -13.74 7.42 -8.58
CA GLU A 265 -12.87 7.71 -9.73
C GLU A 265 -11.84 6.61 -9.94
N ALA A 266 -11.18 6.16 -8.90
CA ALA A 266 -10.25 5.04 -8.94
C ALA A 266 -10.89 3.76 -9.52
N MET A 267 -12.12 3.44 -9.12
CA MET A 267 -12.87 2.32 -9.72
C MET A 267 -13.06 2.52 -11.24
N ARG A 268 -13.44 3.73 -11.66
CA ARG A 268 -13.66 4.04 -13.07
C ARG A 268 -12.38 3.89 -13.88
N ILE A 269 -11.27 4.47 -13.39
CA ILE A 269 -9.95 4.35 -14.03
C ILE A 269 -9.58 2.87 -14.17
N PHE A 270 -9.68 2.08 -13.09
CA PHE A 270 -9.32 0.67 -13.11
C PHE A 270 -10.11 -0.13 -14.17
N TYR A 271 -11.43 0.06 -14.23
CA TYR A 271 -12.25 -0.62 -15.23
C TYR A 271 -11.93 -0.19 -16.66
N GLN A 272 -11.78 1.12 -16.89
CA GLN A 272 -11.50 1.66 -18.22
C GLN A 272 -10.16 1.20 -18.77
N GLU A 273 -9.12 1.20 -17.96
CA GLU A 273 -7.77 0.86 -18.38
C GLU A 273 -7.52 -0.65 -18.42
N ASN A 274 -8.10 -1.40 -17.50
CA ASN A 274 -7.71 -2.78 -17.27
C ASN A 274 -8.75 -3.83 -17.70
N LEU A 275 -10.03 -3.50 -17.66
CA LEU A 275 -11.07 -4.51 -17.81
C LEU A 275 -12.05 -4.29 -18.95
N PHE A 276 -12.34 -3.04 -19.36
CA PHE A 276 -13.40 -2.79 -20.34
C PHE A 276 -13.18 -3.47 -21.69
N SER A 277 -11.94 -3.60 -22.15
CA SER A 277 -11.64 -4.33 -23.38
C SER A 277 -12.09 -5.81 -23.37
N LYS A 278 -12.29 -6.37 -22.16
CA LYS A 278 -12.67 -7.78 -21.94
C LYS A 278 -14.17 -8.01 -21.83
N TYR A 279 -14.99 -6.94 -21.82
CA TYR A 279 -16.43 -7.02 -21.58
C TYR A 279 -17.26 -6.29 -22.63
N PRO A 280 -18.47 -6.79 -22.98
CA PRO A 280 -19.40 -6.12 -23.90
C PRO A 280 -19.79 -4.73 -23.39
N LYS A 281 -20.13 -3.80 -24.31
CA LYS A 281 -20.53 -2.43 -24.00
C LYS A 281 -21.68 -2.33 -22.99
N ILE A 282 -22.61 -3.26 -23.02
CA ILE A 282 -23.73 -3.30 -22.05
C ILE A 282 -23.21 -3.53 -20.62
N THR A 283 -22.27 -4.44 -20.42
CA THR A 283 -21.63 -4.67 -19.11
C THR A 283 -20.84 -3.44 -18.66
N GLN A 284 -20.10 -2.79 -19.58
CA GLN A 284 -19.38 -1.56 -19.29
C GLN A 284 -20.33 -0.47 -18.79
N SER A 285 -21.48 -0.27 -19.46
CA SER A 285 -22.50 0.72 -19.08
C SER A 285 -23.11 0.42 -17.71
N LEU A 286 -23.42 -0.87 -17.41
CA LEU A 286 -23.95 -1.27 -16.12
C LEU A 286 -22.93 -1.00 -14.99
N VAL A 287 -21.64 -1.32 -15.20
CA VAL A 287 -20.56 -1.05 -14.23
C VAL A 287 -20.43 0.45 -13.98
N LEU A 288 -20.39 1.28 -15.01
CA LEU A 288 -20.31 2.74 -14.86
C LEU A 288 -21.52 3.32 -14.11
N SER A 289 -22.72 2.81 -14.39
CA SER A 289 -23.94 3.21 -13.67
C SER A 289 -23.88 2.82 -12.20
N GLY A 290 -23.39 1.62 -11.88
CA GLY A 290 -23.17 1.16 -10.52
C GLY A 290 -22.13 2.01 -9.76
N ILE A 291 -21.01 2.36 -10.40
CA ILE A 291 -20.00 3.27 -9.84
C ILE A 291 -20.59 4.64 -9.55
N LYS A 292 -21.40 5.17 -10.46
CA LYS A 292 -22.07 6.46 -10.28
C LYS A 292 -23.05 6.45 -9.10
N LEU A 293 -23.81 5.37 -8.96
CA LEU A 293 -24.71 5.20 -7.79
C LEU A 293 -23.92 5.15 -6.48
N LEU A 294 -22.81 4.39 -6.45
CA LEU A 294 -21.91 4.34 -5.28
C LEU A 294 -21.33 5.72 -4.96
N GLU A 295 -20.95 6.52 -5.97
CA GLU A 295 -20.47 7.89 -5.75
C GLU A 295 -21.53 8.73 -5.03
N ILE A 296 -22.77 8.71 -5.51
CA ILE A 296 -23.88 9.46 -4.91
C ILE A 296 -24.05 9.05 -3.45
N ILE A 297 -24.10 7.74 -3.16
CA ILE A 297 -24.28 7.22 -1.80
C ILE A 297 -23.11 7.63 -0.88
N ARG A 298 -21.86 7.48 -1.34
CA ARG A 298 -20.66 7.81 -0.54
C ARG A 298 -20.55 9.30 -0.28
N VAL A 299 -20.80 10.13 -1.30
CA VAL A 299 -20.80 11.60 -1.15
C VAL A 299 -21.91 12.05 -0.22
N PHE A 300 -23.12 11.46 -0.32
CA PHE A 300 -24.22 11.74 0.61
C PHE A 300 -23.84 11.40 2.05
N LYS A 301 -23.32 10.20 2.30
CA LYS A 301 -22.80 9.81 3.63
C LYS A 301 -21.72 10.77 4.13
N ALA A 302 -20.75 11.13 3.31
CA ALA A 302 -19.67 12.06 3.69
C ALA A 302 -20.20 13.48 3.98
N LYS A 303 -21.34 13.85 3.42
CA LYS A 303 -21.96 15.17 3.56
C LYS A 303 -22.88 15.27 4.80
N TYR A 304 -23.56 14.22 5.17
CA TYR A 304 -24.67 14.29 6.15
C TYR A 304 -24.51 13.34 7.34
N LEU A 305 -23.63 12.35 7.28
CA LEU A 305 -23.30 11.38 8.34
C LEU A 305 -21.83 11.46 8.76
#